data_28d83e6e836d246f69a5f0fb84d0d9f0
#
_entry.id   28d83e6e836d246f69a5f0fb84d0d9f0
#
_cell.length_a   1.000
_cell.length_b   1.000
_cell.length_c   1.000
_cell.angle_alpha   90.00
_cell.angle_beta   90.00
_cell.angle_gamma   90.00
#
_symmetry.space_group_name_H-M   'P 1'
#
loop_
_entity.id
_entity.type
_entity.pdbx_description
1 polymer ?
#
loop_
_entity_poly.entity_id
_entity_poly.type
_entity_poly.pdbx_seq_one_letter_code
_entity_poly.pdbx_strand_id
1 'polypeptide(L)'
;APPYMATGIKIGEVTASKAIVWVRLTEDMERVDFGGPMPGISYSDAETGELLEEYRYRDPAIIPTVEFPDGSSVATLEGAAPGAEGFARVLYRLDDSAQFESTAWQEVDPDADYTTQFHLDGLEPARQYHIAVEFGTRPDDELKRLSGSF
;
A
#
# COMPACT_ATOMS: atom_id res chain seq x y z
N ALA A 1 18.19 -3.83 1.15
CA ALA A 1 17.38 -4.90 0.55
C ALA A 1 15.91 -4.71 0.93
N PRO A 2 14.93 -5.09 0.07
CA PRO A 2 13.51 -5.07 0.42
C PRO A 2 13.21 -6.01 1.61
N PRO A 3 12.04 -5.85 2.28
CA PRO A 3 10.97 -4.92 1.92
C PRO A 3 11.17 -3.50 2.43
N TYR A 4 10.41 -2.57 1.85
CA TYR A 4 10.27 -1.17 2.27
C TYR A 4 8.78 -0.81 2.46
N MET A 5 8.49 0.45 2.75
CA MET A 5 7.12 0.97 2.87
C MET A 5 6.99 2.30 2.10
N ALA A 6 7.11 2.25 0.77
CA ALA A 6 7.06 3.43 -0.10
C ALA A 6 5.74 4.22 0.01
N THR A 7 4.65 3.57 0.44
CA THR A 7 3.32 4.19 0.59
C THR A 7 3.03 4.72 1.99
N GLY A 8 3.98 4.55 2.94
CA GLY A 8 3.84 5.01 4.32
C GLY A 8 2.84 4.21 5.15
N ILE A 9 2.57 4.70 6.36
CA ILE A 9 1.59 4.12 7.28
C ILE A 9 0.21 4.76 7.01
N LYS A 10 -0.84 3.95 7.00
CA LYS A 10 -2.24 4.44 6.99
C LYS A 10 -2.90 4.05 8.30
N ILE A 11 -3.51 5.03 8.96
CA ILE A 11 -4.25 4.83 10.20
C ILE A 11 -5.69 5.23 9.93
N GLY A 12 -6.63 4.35 10.23
CA GLY A 12 -8.04 4.57 9.99
C GLY A 12 -8.93 4.01 11.09
N GLU A 13 -10.22 4.27 10.98
CA GLU A 13 -11.25 3.79 11.91
C GLU A 13 -10.91 4.07 13.38
N VAL A 14 -10.32 5.23 13.66
CA VAL A 14 -9.98 5.65 15.02
C VAL A 14 -11.26 5.96 15.78
N THR A 15 -11.48 5.24 16.86
CA THR A 15 -12.59 5.42 17.80
C THR A 15 -12.06 5.73 19.20
N ALA A 16 -12.94 5.79 20.18
CA ALA A 16 -12.55 6.00 21.58
C ALA A 16 -11.65 4.89 22.15
N SER A 17 -11.64 3.69 21.55
CA SER A 17 -10.92 2.54 22.10
C SER A 17 -10.24 1.65 21.05
N LYS A 18 -10.33 2.01 19.77
CA LYS A 18 -9.81 1.17 18.67
C LYS A 18 -9.19 2.03 17.57
N ALA A 19 -8.25 1.43 16.85
CA ALA A 19 -7.71 1.97 15.59
C ALA A 19 -7.30 0.81 14.68
N ILE A 20 -7.26 1.06 13.37
CA ILE A 20 -6.70 0.12 12.40
C ILE A 20 -5.44 0.75 11.79
N VAL A 21 -4.34 0.01 11.82
CA VAL A 21 -3.11 0.36 11.13
C VAL A 21 -2.98 -0.52 9.90
N TRP A 22 -3.01 0.10 8.73
CA TRP A 22 -2.85 -0.56 7.44
C TRP A 22 -1.41 -0.43 6.97
N VAL A 23 -0.81 -1.55 6.58
CA VAL A 23 0.57 -1.67 6.14
C VAL A 23 0.60 -2.31 4.76
N ARG A 24 1.45 -1.78 3.88
CA ARG A 24 1.80 -2.38 2.61
C ARG A 24 3.31 -2.40 2.47
N LEU A 25 3.89 -3.55 2.14
CA LEU A 25 5.31 -3.68 1.88
C LEU A 25 5.60 -3.55 0.37
N THR A 26 6.75 -2.94 0.05
CA THR A 26 7.16 -2.62 -1.32
C THR A 26 8.59 -3.07 -1.61
N GLU A 27 8.89 -3.32 -2.88
CA GLU A 27 10.25 -3.68 -3.34
C GLU A 27 11.22 -2.52 -3.22
N ASP A 28 10.75 -1.29 -3.46
CA ASP A 28 11.56 -0.08 -3.45
C ASP A 28 11.16 0.85 -2.31
N MET A 29 12.10 1.68 -1.89
CA MET A 29 11.92 2.67 -0.82
C MET A 29 10.96 3.79 -1.24
N GLU A 30 10.92 4.09 -2.53
CA GLU A 30 10.13 5.14 -3.15
C GLU A 30 9.36 4.57 -4.35
N ARG A 31 8.25 5.21 -4.68
CA ARG A 31 7.51 4.92 -5.92
C ARG A 31 8.31 5.41 -7.14
N VAL A 32 7.99 4.89 -8.32
CA VAL A 32 8.54 5.38 -9.58
C VAL A 32 8.26 6.88 -9.72
N ASP A 33 9.31 7.64 -9.99
CA ASP A 33 9.32 9.09 -10.00
C ASP A 33 8.43 9.70 -11.08
N PHE A 34 8.18 11.01 -10.91
CA PHE A 34 7.48 11.85 -11.87
C PHE A 34 8.25 11.90 -13.21
N GLY A 35 7.52 11.76 -14.33
CA GLY A 35 8.12 11.70 -15.66
C GLY A 35 8.48 10.29 -16.12
N GLY A 36 8.12 9.27 -15.33
CA GLY A 36 8.19 7.87 -15.75
C GLY A 36 7.18 7.53 -16.86
N PRO A 37 7.24 6.30 -17.39
CA PRO A 37 6.30 5.85 -18.41
C PRO A 37 4.84 5.98 -17.96
N MET A 38 3.96 6.44 -18.84
CA MET A 38 2.52 6.49 -18.61
C MET A 38 1.79 5.57 -19.59
N PRO A 39 0.75 4.84 -19.17
CA PRO A 39 -0.02 4.03 -20.10
C PRO A 39 -0.91 4.87 -20.97
N GLY A 40 -1.10 4.43 -22.22
CA GLY A 40 -2.16 4.89 -23.10
C GLY A 40 -3.42 4.04 -22.95
N ILE A 41 -4.55 4.56 -23.44
CA ILE A 41 -5.79 3.80 -23.53
C ILE A 41 -6.29 3.89 -24.98
N SER A 42 -6.48 2.73 -25.62
CA SER A 42 -7.18 2.63 -26.89
C SER A 42 -8.59 2.07 -26.66
N TYR A 43 -9.48 2.36 -27.57
CA TYR A 43 -10.87 1.91 -27.51
C TYR A 43 -11.21 1.15 -28.79
N SER A 44 -11.94 0.06 -28.66
CA SER A 44 -12.42 -0.72 -29.79
C SER A 44 -13.91 -1.01 -29.66
N ASP A 45 -14.56 -1.18 -30.81
CA ASP A 45 -15.94 -1.66 -30.86
C ASP A 45 -15.99 -3.14 -30.46
N ALA A 46 -16.90 -3.50 -29.55
CA ALA A 46 -17.01 -4.84 -29.03
C ALA A 46 -17.52 -5.87 -30.07
N GLU A 47 -18.27 -5.43 -31.07
CA GLU A 47 -18.85 -6.30 -32.08
C GLU A 47 -17.92 -6.47 -33.29
N THR A 48 -17.29 -5.39 -33.75
CA THR A 48 -16.46 -5.37 -34.95
C THR A 48 -14.97 -5.50 -34.68
N GLY A 49 -14.51 -5.14 -33.46
CA GLY A 49 -13.10 -5.08 -33.10
C GLY A 49 -12.35 -3.87 -33.70
N GLU A 50 -13.06 -2.97 -34.40
CA GLU A 50 -12.46 -1.78 -34.97
C GLU A 50 -12.02 -0.79 -33.90
N LEU A 51 -10.84 -0.17 -34.09
CA LEU A 51 -10.36 0.91 -33.25
C LEU A 51 -11.24 2.14 -33.46
N LEU A 52 -11.63 2.78 -32.34
CA LEU A 52 -12.41 4.01 -32.31
C LEU A 52 -11.48 5.20 -32.07
N GLU A 53 -11.70 6.28 -32.81
CA GLU A 53 -10.92 7.52 -32.67
C GLU A 53 -11.29 8.30 -31.41
N GLU A 54 -12.50 8.10 -30.87
CA GLU A 54 -13.00 8.83 -29.72
C GLU A 54 -13.66 7.91 -28.69
N TYR A 55 -13.48 8.23 -27.41
CA TYR A 55 -14.20 7.58 -26.30
C TYR A 55 -15.67 8.02 -26.28
N ARG A 56 -16.57 7.04 -26.26
CA ARG A 56 -18.01 7.27 -26.12
C ARG A 56 -18.46 6.91 -24.71
N TYR A 57 -18.66 7.92 -23.90
CA TYR A 57 -19.03 7.75 -22.50
C TYR A 57 -20.32 6.92 -22.33
N ARG A 58 -20.26 5.86 -21.51
CA ARG A 58 -21.36 4.94 -21.22
C ARG A 58 -21.88 4.11 -22.38
N ASP A 59 -21.13 3.94 -23.44
CA ASP A 59 -21.50 2.99 -24.47
C ASP A 59 -20.99 1.59 -24.07
N PRO A 60 -21.86 0.59 -23.79
CA PRO A 60 -21.45 -0.73 -23.37
C PRO A 60 -20.78 -1.54 -24.48
N ALA A 61 -20.88 -1.09 -25.72
CA ALA A 61 -20.25 -1.73 -26.88
C ALA A 61 -18.78 -1.36 -27.07
N ILE A 62 -18.18 -0.54 -26.17
CA ILE A 62 -16.79 -0.11 -26.26
C ILE A 62 -15.94 -0.89 -25.28
N ILE A 63 -14.83 -1.43 -25.78
CA ILE A 63 -13.82 -2.10 -24.96
C ILE A 63 -12.59 -1.20 -24.83
N PRO A 64 -12.27 -0.69 -23.61
CA PRO A 64 -11.01 -0.03 -23.35
C PRO A 64 -9.86 -1.04 -23.25
N THR A 65 -8.73 -0.72 -23.84
CA THR A 65 -7.50 -1.52 -23.73
C THR A 65 -6.37 -0.61 -23.27
N VAL A 66 -5.68 -1.04 -22.20
CA VAL A 66 -4.52 -0.33 -21.68
C VAL A 66 -3.29 -0.74 -22.50
N GLU A 67 -2.56 0.25 -22.99
CA GLU A 67 -1.34 0.08 -23.77
C GLU A 67 -0.15 0.60 -22.97
N PHE A 68 0.86 -0.25 -22.79
CA PHE A 68 2.10 0.14 -22.12
C PHE A 68 3.13 0.60 -23.13
N PRO A 69 3.87 1.69 -22.84
CA PRO A 69 5.04 2.06 -23.63
C PRO A 69 6.05 0.89 -23.75
N ASP A 70 6.77 0.82 -24.85
CA ASP A 70 7.76 -0.24 -25.10
C ASP A 70 8.73 -0.38 -23.93
N GLY A 71 8.92 -1.61 -23.45
CA GLY A 71 9.80 -1.94 -22.32
C GLY A 71 9.25 -1.57 -20.95
N SER A 72 8.02 -1.08 -20.84
CA SER A 72 7.34 -0.80 -19.57
C SER A 72 6.31 -1.85 -19.19
N SER A 73 5.93 -1.84 -17.91
CA SER A 73 4.91 -2.70 -17.33
C SER A 73 4.21 -1.96 -16.19
N VAL A 74 3.18 -2.54 -15.61
CA VAL A 74 2.52 -2.00 -14.41
C VAL A 74 3.52 -1.64 -13.31
N ALA A 75 4.58 -2.43 -13.16
CA ALA A 75 5.59 -2.22 -12.12
C ALA A 75 6.54 -1.04 -12.38
N THR A 76 6.61 -0.55 -13.62
CA THR A 76 7.56 0.51 -14.03
C THR A 76 6.89 1.81 -14.43
N LEU A 77 5.57 1.88 -14.39
CA LEU A 77 4.83 3.11 -14.69
C LEU A 77 5.06 4.19 -13.62
N GLU A 78 4.92 5.45 -14.01
CA GLU A 78 4.94 6.57 -13.08
C GLU A 78 4.01 6.32 -11.88
N GLY A 79 4.53 6.52 -10.68
CA GLY A 79 3.81 6.31 -9.44
C GLY A 79 3.70 4.85 -8.99
N ALA A 80 4.19 3.89 -9.78
CA ALA A 80 4.20 2.48 -9.38
C ALA A 80 5.07 2.26 -8.13
N ALA A 81 4.60 1.38 -7.26
CA ALA A 81 5.33 0.91 -6.08
C ALA A 81 5.10 -0.61 -5.96
N PRO A 82 5.86 -1.44 -6.68
CA PRO A 82 5.70 -2.89 -6.62
C PRO A 82 5.72 -3.42 -5.21
N GLY A 83 4.86 -4.39 -4.91
CA GLY A 83 4.77 -5.01 -3.60
C GLY A 83 5.89 -6.01 -3.34
N ALA A 84 6.22 -6.24 -2.09
CA ALA A 84 7.21 -7.22 -1.65
C ALA A 84 6.69 -8.06 -0.48
N GLU A 85 7.06 -9.33 -0.47
CA GLU A 85 6.80 -10.23 0.65
C GLU A 85 7.55 -9.79 1.91
N GLY A 86 7.02 -10.12 3.06
CA GLY A 86 7.65 -9.87 4.34
C GLY A 86 6.66 -9.87 5.49
N PHE A 87 7.18 -9.52 6.66
CA PHE A 87 6.45 -9.49 7.93
C PHE A 87 6.47 -8.09 8.50
N ALA A 88 5.40 -7.74 9.20
CA ALA A 88 5.30 -6.50 9.96
C ALA A 88 4.67 -6.72 11.33
N ARG A 89 4.90 -5.79 12.24
CA ARG A 89 4.15 -5.63 13.50
C ARG A 89 4.03 -4.16 13.84
N VAL A 90 3.06 -3.84 14.67
CA VAL A 90 2.87 -2.48 15.19
C VAL A 90 3.29 -2.43 16.65
N LEU A 91 4.14 -1.48 16.97
CA LEU A 91 4.44 -1.04 18.32
C LEU A 91 3.62 0.23 18.58
N TYR A 92 3.01 0.36 19.74
CA TYR A 92 2.23 1.54 20.09
C TYR A 92 2.36 1.88 21.58
N ARG A 93 2.30 3.16 21.88
CA ARG A 93 2.36 3.70 23.24
C ARG A 93 1.57 4.99 23.37
N LEU A 94 1.13 5.30 24.56
CA LEU A 94 0.63 6.63 24.91
C LEU A 94 1.75 7.68 24.78
N ASP A 95 1.37 8.90 24.47
CA ASP A 95 2.31 10.03 24.33
C ASP A 95 3.16 10.26 25.60
N ASP A 96 2.55 10.14 26.77
CA ASP A 96 3.20 10.31 28.07
C ASP A 96 3.84 9.02 28.65
N SER A 97 3.84 7.92 27.89
CA SER A 97 4.46 6.65 28.28
C SER A 97 5.73 6.38 27.47
N ALA A 98 6.77 5.88 28.12
CA ALA A 98 7.97 5.38 27.43
C ALA A 98 7.84 3.90 27.03
N GLN A 99 6.82 3.19 27.52
CA GLN A 99 6.64 1.76 27.30
C GLN A 99 5.76 1.49 26.10
N PHE A 100 6.30 0.71 25.15
CA PHE A 100 5.54 0.20 23.99
C PHE A 100 4.83 -1.11 24.30
N GLU A 101 3.63 -1.22 23.82
CA GLU A 101 2.95 -2.49 23.55
C GLU A 101 3.19 -2.90 22.10
N SER A 102 3.04 -4.18 21.80
CA SER A 102 3.22 -4.68 20.42
C SER A 102 2.12 -5.65 20.02
N THR A 103 1.76 -5.60 18.75
CA THR A 103 0.95 -6.66 18.12
C THR A 103 1.80 -7.90 17.87
N ALA A 104 1.13 -9.01 17.56
CA ALA A 104 1.82 -10.15 16.95
C ALA A 104 2.39 -9.75 15.56
N TRP A 105 3.38 -10.49 15.10
CA TRP A 105 3.85 -10.42 13.73
C TRP A 105 2.79 -10.95 12.78
N GLN A 106 2.64 -10.27 11.64
CA GLN A 106 1.78 -10.72 10.54
C GLN A 106 2.59 -10.69 9.24
N GLU A 107 2.41 -11.71 8.42
CA GLU A 107 2.88 -11.74 7.04
C GLU A 107 1.94 -10.90 6.18
N VAL A 108 2.49 -10.14 5.23
CA VAL A 108 1.66 -9.46 4.24
C VAL A 108 1.15 -10.45 3.21
N ASP A 109 -0.07 -10.22 2.72
CA ASP A 109 -0.74 -11.12 1.80
C ASP A 109 -0.46 -10.70 0.34
N PRO A 110 0.27 -11.50 -0.46
CA PRO A 110 0.50 -11.22 -1.86
C PRO A 110 -0.80 -11.12 -2.68
N ASP A 111 -1.83 -11.89 -2.35
CA ASP A 111 -3.13 -11.87 -3.02
C ASP A 111 -3.94 -10.61 -2.67
N ALA A 112 -3.58 -9.92 -1.60
CA ALA A 112 -4.12 -8.64 -1.18
C ALA A 112 -3.12 -7.47 -1.41
N ASP A 113 -2.34 -7.53 -2.48
CA ASP A 113 -1.35 -6.53 -2.85
C ASP A 113 -0.31 -6.26 -1.74
N TYR A 114 0.18 -7.31 -1.11
CA TYR A 114 1.21 -7.25 -0.06
C TYR A 114 0.83 -6.37 1.13
N THR A 115 -0.44 -6.41 1.52
CA THR A 115 -0.98 -5.65 2.64
C THR A 115 -1.29 -6.52 3.84
N THR A 116 -1.40 -5.87 5.00
CA THR A 116 -1.98 -6.43 6.21
C THR A 116 -2.59 -5.32 7.06
N GLN A 117 -3.53 -5.67 7.93
CA GLN A 117 -4.19 -4.76 8.86
C GLN A 117 -3.95 -5.20 10.28
N PHE A 118 -3.61 -4.24 11.14
CA PHE A 118 -3.47 -4.44 12.57
C PHE A 118 -4.61 -3.73 13.29
N HIS A 119 -5.38 -4.50 14.06
CA HIS A 119 -6.45 -3.97 14.89
C HIS A 119 -5.90 -3.69 16.28
N LEU A 120 -5.85 -2.40 16.66
CA LEU A 120 -5.49 -1.98 18.00
C LEU A 120 -6.77 -1.81 18.80
N ASP A 121 -6.89 -2.54 19.89
CA ASP A 121 -8.05 -2.53 20.80
C ASP A 121 -7.62 -2.08 22.20
N GLY A 122 -8.60 -1.67 23.02
CA GLY A 122 -8.36 -1.30 24.42
C GLY A 122 -7.60 0.03 24.56
N LEU A 123 -7.66 0.91 23.56
CA LEU A 123 -7.05 2.22 23.62
C LEU A 123 -7.81 3.14 24.60
N GLU A 124 -7.12 4.11 25.19
CA GLU A 124 -7.71 5.12 26.05
C GLU A 124 -8.32 6.26 25.21
N PRO A 125 -9.56 6.68 25.50
CA PRO A 125 -10.22 7.73 24.75
C PRO A 125 -9.58 9.09 24.98
N ALA A 126 -9.57 9.92 23.92
CA ALA A 126 -9.01 11.28 23.93
C ALA A 126 -7.54 11.35 24.36
N ARG A 127 -6.77 10.32 24.01
CA ARG A 127 -5.33 10.24 24.22
C ARG A 127 -4.60 10.13 22.89
N GLN A 128 -3.45 10.74 22.83
CA GLN A 128 -2.55 10.60 21.68
C GLN A 128 -1.69 9.35 21.81
N TYR A 129 -1.59 8.61 20.70
CA TYR A 129 -0.73 7.43 20.59
C TYR A 129 0.39 7.67 19.59
N HIS A 130 1.59 7.22 19.95
CA HIS A 130 2.70 7.05 19.01
C HIS A 130 2.74 5.59 18.57
N ILE A 131 2.95 5.38 17.28
CA ILE A 131 3.13 4.05 16.71
C ILE A 131 4.46 3.96 15.97
N ALA A 132 4.97 2.75 15.89
CA ALA A 132 6.04 2.38 14.99
C ALA A 132 5.68 1.06 14.32
N VAL A 133 5.79 0.99 13.00
CA VAL A 133 5.72 -0.26 12.26
C VAL A 133 7.13 -0.78 12.10
N GLU A 134 7.39 -1.96 12.64
CA GLU A 134 8.61 -2.72 12.37
C GLU A 134 8.31 -3.74 11.28
N PHE A 135 9.21 -3.85 10.32
CA PHE A 135 9.03 -4.73 9.16
C PHE A 135 10.38 -5.24 8.63
N GLY A 136 10.34 -6.39 8.00
CA GLY A 136 11.51 -7.05 7.42
C GLY A 136 11.12 -8.30 6.65
N THR A 137 12.11 -9.00 6.12
CA THR A 137 11.90 -10.27 5.42
C THR A 137 11.40 -11.36 6.37
N ARG A 138 11.83 -11.31 7.63
CA ARG A 138 11.45 -12.22 8.74
C ARG A 138 11.41 -11.47 10.06
N PRO A 139 10.67 -11.98 11.07
CA PRO A 139 10.56 -11.36 12.38
C PRO A 139 11.89 -11.22 13.17
N ASP A 140 12.87 -12.02 12.85
CA ASP A 140 14.19 -12.12 13.51
C ASP A 140 15.36 -11.62 12.66
N ASP A 141 15.06 -11.08 11.48
CA ASP A 141 16.05 -10.52 10.55
C ASP A 141 16.28 -9.02 10.79
N GLU A 142 17.09 -8.40 9.93
CA GLU A 142 17.32 -6.96 9.98
C GLU A 142 16.00 -6.19 9.79
N LEU A 143 15.51 -5.58 10.86
CA LEU A 143 14.24 -4.88 10.88
C LEU A 143 14.41 -3.40 10.53
N LYS A 144 13.51 -2.90 9.71
CA LYS A 144 13.29 -1.48 9.45
C LYS A 144 12.14 -0.97 10.30
N ARG A 145 12.08 0.36 10.47
CA ARG A 145 11.05 0.99 11.28
C ARG A 145 10.54 2.27 10.61
N LEU A 146 9.23 2.44 10.63
CA LEU A 146 8.55 3.67 10.23
C LEU A 146 7.64 4.12 11.37
N SER A 147 7.64 5.40 11.71
CA SER A 147 6.89 5.95 12.85
C SER A 147 5.72 6.81 12.40
N GLY A 148 4.71 6.90 13.25
CA GLY A 148 3.52 7.72 13.08
C GLY A 148 2.83 8.00 14.41
N SER A 149 1.68 8.68 14.35
CA SER A 149 0.86 8.99 15.53
C SER A 149 -0.60 9.23 15.15
N PHE A 150 -1.50 9.11 16.09
CA PHE A 150 -2.92 9.43 15.96
C PHE A 150 -3.52 9.86 17.29
#